data_0b7203533978dd40bd68d9207f4ed385
#
_entry.id   0b7203533978dd40bd68d9207f4ed385
#
_cell.length_a   1.000
_cell.length_b   1.000
_cell.length_c   1.000
_cell.angle_alpha   90.00
_cell.angle_beta   90.00
_cell.angle_gamma   90.00
#
_symmetry.space_group_name_H-M   'P 1'
#
loop_
_entity.id
_entity.type
_entity.pdbx_description
1 polymer ?
#
loop_
_entity_poly.entity_id
_entity_poly.type
_entity_poly.pdbx_seq_one_letter_code
_entity_poly.pdbx_strand_id
1 'polypeptide(L)'
;SSDLLCSSPLSNDFRVAIKKVDGGKFSTFANTQLKVGDIVEVMPPVGKFYTELIATNTKNYVAFAAGSGITPILSIIHTTLQTEPNSSFILVYGNKNHNSIIFKEALEALKNKFLQRFQLIHVLSRERTDADINFGRIDANKLQQSVL
;
A
#
# COMPACT_ATOMS: atom_id res chain seq x y z
N SER A 1 8.80 6.72 -15.67
CA SER A 1 8.02 5.97 -14.65
C SER A 1 8.02 6.80 -13.38
N SER A 2 6.86 7.16 -12.88
CA SER A 2 6.74 7.83 -11.59
C SER A 2 6.63 6.75 -10.53
N ASP A 3 7.73 6.45 -9.88
CA ASP A 3 7.73 5.52 -8.75
C ASP A 3 7.34 6.29 -7.48
N LEU A 4 6.39 5.76 -6.72
CA LEU A 4 5.91 6.38 -5.50
C LEU A 4 6.63 5.78 -4.30
N LEU A 5 6.95 6.62 -3.32
CA LEU A 5 7.54 6.18 -2.06
C LEU A 5 6.58 5.26 -1.32
N CYS A 6 7.10 4.17 -0.78
CA CYS A 6 6.36 3.23 0.06
C CYS A 6 6.82 3.24 1.54
N SER A 7 7.92 3.93 1.84
CA SER A 7 8.35 4.19 3.22
C SER A 7 7.60 5.36 3.84
N SER A 8 7.43 5.34 5.15
CA SER A 8 6.90 6.48 5.90
C SER A 8 7.94 7.61 5.95
N PRO A 9 7.54 8.89 5.87
CA PRO A 9 8.44 10.02 6.12
C PRO A 9 8.99 10.05 7.56
N LEU A 10 8.41 9.27 8.47
CA LEU A 10 8.91 9.09 9.84
C LEU A 10 10.05 8.05 9.93
N SER A 11 10.30 7.30 8.86
CA SER A 11 11.45 6.39 8.76
C SER A 11 12.66 7.13 8.17
N ASN A 12 13.85 6.71 8.59
CA ASN A 12 15.10 7.31 8.08
C ASN A 12 15.56 6.68 6.76
N ASP A 13 14.66 6.10 6.00
CA ASP A 13 14.95 5.44 4.73
C ASP A 13 13.96 5.84 3.63
N PHE A 14 14.45 5.83 2.40
CA PHE A 14 13.62 6.02 1.22
C PHE A 14 13.46 4.69 0.52
N ARG A 15 12.21 4.22 0.40
CA ARG A 15 11.89 2.97 -0.29
C ARG A 15 10.93 3.21 -1.45
N VAL A 16 11.27 2.62 -2.58
CA VAL A 16 10.40 2.53 -3.74
C VAL A 16 10.25 1.05 -4.13
N ALA A 17 9.11 0.68 -4.65
CA ALA A 17 8.90 -0.65 -5.20
C ALA A 17 8.82 -0.56 -6.72
N ILE A 18 9.69 -1.28 -7.42
CA ILE A 18 9.76 -1.28 -8.88
C ILE A 18 9.33 -2.65 -9.38
N LYS A 19 8.12 -2.71 -9.95
CA LYS A 19 7.63 -3.92 -10.61
C LYS A 19 8.23 -4.01 -12.02
N LYS A 20 8.82 -5.17 -12.34
CA LYS A 20 9.30 -5.44 -13.70
C LYS A 20 8.12 -5.41 -14.69
N VAL A 21 8.28 -4.62 -15.74
CA VAL A 21 7.34 -4.52 -16.86
C VAL A 21 8.03 -5.05 -18.11
N ASP A 22 7.35 -5.90 -18.87
CA ASP A 22 7.89 -6.43 -20.13
C ASP A 22 8.21 -5.29 -21.09
N GLY A 23 9.43 -5.29 -21.63
CA GLY A 23 9.95 -4.22 -22.48
C GLY A 23 10.31 -2.92 -21.74
N GLY A 24 10.11 -2.84 -20.45
CA GLY A 24 10.47 -1.67 -19.64
C GLY A 24 11.98 -1.60 -19.38
N LYS A 25 12.64 -0.57 -19.90
CA LYS A 25 14.11 -0.40 -19.77
C LYS A 25 14.53 -0.25 -18.30
N PHE A 26 14.00 0.75 -17.61
CA PHE A 26 14.36 1.03 -16.21
C PHE A 26 13.92 -0.09 -15.26
N SER A 27 12.69 -0.57 -15.40
CA SER A 27 12.19 -1.64 -14.51
C SER A 27 12.97 -2.95 -14.71
N THR A 28 13.44 -3.25 -15.91
CA THR A 28 14.32 -4.41 -16.16
C THR A 28 15.68 -4.17 -15.51
N PHE A 29 16.32 -3.03 -15.75
CA PHE A 29 17.59 -2.66 -15.13
C PHE A 29 17.53 -2.78 -13.60
N ALA A 30 16.52 -2.15 -12.99
CA ALA A 30 16.36 -2.13 -11.54
C ALA A 30 16.16 -3.54 -10.92
N ASN A 31 15.51 -4.46 -11.66
CA ASN A 31 15.26 -5.82 -11.16
C ASN A 31 16.34 -6.85 -11.48
N THR A 32 17.28 -6.54 -12.43
CA THR A 32 18.25 -7.52 -12.90
C THR A 32 19.70 -7.10 -12.78
N GLN A 33 19.99 -5.80 -12.71
CA GLN A 33 21.34 -5.28 -12.75
C GLN A 33 21.71 -4.45 -11.52
N LEU A 34 20.76 -3.72 -10.93
CA LEU A 34 20.99 -2.88 -9.77
C LEU A 34 21.37 -3.73 -8.55
N LYS A 35 22.45 -3.36 -7.87
CA LYS A 35 22.99 -4.07 -6.72
C LYS A 35 23.13 -3.14 -5.52
N VAL A 36 23.20 -3.73 -4.34
CA VAL A 36 23.54 -3.00 -3.11
C VAL A 36 24.90 -2.32 -3.26
N GLY A 37 24.94 -1.02 -2.99
CA GLY A 37 26.14 -0.19 -3.13
C GLY A 37 26.19 0.61 -4.44
N ASP A 38 25.31 0.34 -5.40
CA ASP A 38 25.22 1.14 -6.61
C ASP A 38 24.65 2.54 -6.31
N ILE A 39 25.16 3.54 -7.03
CA ILE A 39 24.68 4.91 -6.92
C ILE A 39 23.62 5.15 -8.00
N VAL A 40 22.47 5.64 -7.60
CA VAL A 40 21.36 5.98 -8.49
C VAL A 40 21.02 7.45 -8.34
N GLU A 41 20.98 8.17 -9.44
CA GLU A 41 20.49 9.54 -9.46
C GLU A 41 18.95 9.54 -9.41
N VAL A 42 18.39 10.28 -8.46
CA VAL A 42 16.94 10.42 -8.28
C VAL A 42 16.55 11.89 -8.20
N MET A 43 15.39 12.21 -8.76
CA MET A 43 14.81 13.53 -8.55
C MET A 43 14.24 13.63 -7.13
N PRO A 44 14.28 14.82 -6.50
CA PRO A 44 13.57 15.01 -5.23
C PRO A 44 12.10 14.61 -5.33
N PRO A 45 11.53 13.98 -4.29
CA PRO A 45 10.11 13.65 -4.30
C PRO A 45 9.27 14.93 -4.41
N VAL A 46 8.39 14.96 -5.41
CA VAL A 46 7.43 16.05 -5.62
C VAL A 46 6.03 15.47 -5.74
N GLY A 47 5.04 16.13 -5.18
CA GLY A 47 3.66 15.68 -5.31
C GLY A 47 2.78 16.12 -4.14
N LYS A 48 1.47 15.86 -4.29
CA LYS A 48 0.45 16.23 -3.30
C LYS A 48 -0.36 15.02 -2.82
N PHE A 49 0.11 13.81 -3.09
CA PHE A 49 -0.58 12.59 -2.67
C PHE A 49 -0.18 12.23 -1.23
N TYR A 50 -0.67 13.03 -0.29
CA TYR A 50 -0.52 12.81 1.15
C TYR A 50 -1.79 13.31 1.87
N THR A 51 -1.92 12.98 3.13
CA THR A 51 -2.94 13.54 4.02
C THR A 51 -2.28 14.32 5.15
N GLU A 52 -2.86 15.45 5.53
CA GLU A 52 -2.41 16.18 6.71
C GLU A 52 -2.82 15.41 7.96
N LEU A 53 -1.83 15.15 8.82
CA LEU A 53 -1.99 14.38 10.03
C LEU A 53 -1.81 15.27 11.25
N ILE A 54 -2.69 15.12 12.23
CA ILE A 54 -2.66 15.84 13.50
C ILE A 54 -2.81 14.84 14.63
N ALA A 55 -1.88 14.81 15.56
CA ALA A 55 -1.81 13.80 16.64
C ALA A 55 -3.09 13.71 17.50
N THR A 56 -3.87 14.80 17.56
CA THR A 56 -5.15 14.84 18.31
C THR A 56 -6.36 14.36 17.51
N ASN A 57 -6.19 14.06 16.22
CA ASN A 57 -7.29 13.55 15.42
C ASN A 57 -7.78 12.18 15.92
N THR A 58 -9.11 12.01 15.78
CA THR A 58 -9.81 10.74 16.00
C THR A 58 -10.65 10.50 14.76
N LYS A 59 -10.05 9.91 13.73
CA LYS A 59 -10.67 9.72 12.42
C LYS A 59 -10.67 8.25 12.02
N ASN A 60 -11.64 7.88 11.21
CA ASN A 60 -11.69 6.58 10.54
C ASN A 60 -11.31 6.77 9.08
N TYR A 61 -10.14 6.30 8.71
CA TYR A 61 -9.63 6.37 7.33
C TYR A 61 -9.98 5.10 6.57
N VAL A 62 -10.30 5.27 5.31
CA VAL A 62 -10.51 4.14 4.39
C VAL A 62 -9.70 4.38 3.13
N ALA A 63 -8.97 3.37 2.69
CA ALA A 63 -8.26 3.40 1.43
C ALA A 63 -8.57 2.18 0.57
N PHE A 64 -8.56 2.38 -0.73
CA PHE A 64 -8.72 1.34 -1.74
C PHE A 64 -7.47 1.31 -2.61
N ALA A 65 -6.85 0.16 -2.70
CA ALA A 65 -5.67 -0.05 -3.54
C ALA A 65 -5.85 -1.27 -4.44
N ALA A 66 -5.24 -1.24 -5.62
CA ALA A 66 -5.19 -2.38 -6.51
C ALA A 66 -3.76 -2.56 -7.04
N GLY A 67 -3.25 -3.78 -6.94
CA GLY A 67 -1.91 -4.14 -7.42
C GLY A 67 -0.82 -3.19 -6.90
N SER A 68 -0.05 -2.56 -7.81
CA SER A 68 1.05 -1.65 -7.45
C SER A 68 0.60 -0.32 -6.86
N GLY A 69 -0.68 0.04 -6.94
CA GLY A 69 -1.22 1.25 -6.29
C GLY A 69 -1.13 1.23 -4.76
N ILE A 70 -0.73 0.09 -4.18
CA ILE A 70 -0.48 -0.05 -2.74
C ILE A 70 0.73 0.78 -2.26
N THR A 71 1.70 1.11 -3.11
CA THR A 71 2.95 1.75 -2.69
C THR A 71 2.74 3.04 -1.89
N PRO A 72 2.05 4.07 -2.40
CA PRO A 72 1.82 5.29 -1.62
C PRO A 72 0.85 5.06 -0.44
N ILE A 73 -0.10 4.15 -0.61
CA ILE A 73 -1.08 3.84 0.43
C ILE A 73 -0.39 3.22 1.65
N LEU A 74 0.60 2.34 1.44
CA LEU A 74 1.40 1.75 2.53
C LEU A 74 2.12 2.83 3.35
N SER A 75 2.74 3.82 2.68
CA SER A 75 3.37 4.97 3.33
C SER A 75 2.36 5.77 4.16
N ILE A 76 1.19 6.07 3.59
CA ILE A 76 0.12 6.82 4.26
C ILE A 76 -0.40 6.07 5.49
N ILE A 77 -0.72 4.77 5.37
CA ILE A 77 -1.21 3.96 6.48
C ILE A 77 -0.20 3.96 7.63
N HIS A 78 1.06 3.66 7.33
CA HIS A 78 2.11 3.60 8.34
C HIS A 78 2.25 4.93 9.08
N THR A 79 2.30 6.04 8.32
CA THR A 79 2.44 7.39 8.89
C THR A 79 1.22 7.78 9.72
N THR A 80 0.01 7.53 9.21
CA THR A 80 -1.24 7.84 9.92
C THR A 80 -1.32 7.12 11.25
N LEU A 81 -1.12 5.80 11.25
CA LEU A 81 -1.25 4.98 12.46
C LEU A 81 -0.18 5.31 13.52
N GLN A 82 0.99 5.83 13.11
CA GLN A 82 2.02 6.30 14.03
C GLN A 82 1.76 7.71 14.57
N THR A 83 1.25 8.60 13.71
CA THR A 83 1.05 10.02 14.07
C THR A 83 -0.24 10.25 14.85
N GLU A 84 -1.30 9.50 14.52
CA GLU A 84 -2.64 9.67 15.08
C GLU A 84 -3.04 8.46 15.94
N PRO A 85 -2.73 8.44 17.23
CA PRO A 85 -2.94 7.26 18.09
C PRO A 85 -4.42 6.89 18.28
N ASN A 86 -5.33 7.83 18.10
CA ASN A 86 -6.77 7.62 18.26
C ASN A 86 -7.52 7.37 16.94
N SER A 87 -6.81 7.40 15.82
CA SER A 87 -7.41 7.15 14.49
C SER A 87 -7.30 5.68 14.10
N SER A 88 -8.24 5.22 13.28
CA SER A 88 -8.26 3.88 12.68
C SER A 88 -8.12 3.93 11.17
N PHE A 89 -7.73 2.81 10.56
CA PHE A 89 -7.53 2.71 9.13
C PHE A 89 -8.05 1.38 8.59
N ILE A 90 -8.85 1.42 7.53
CA ILE A 90 -9.31 0.26 6.77
C ILE A 90 -8.65 0.30 5.40
N LEU A 91 -7.98 -0.78 5.01
CA LEU A 91 -7.45 -0.98 3.67
C LEU A 91 -8.21 -2.10 2.96
N VAL A 92 -8.85 -1.77 1.85
CA VAL A 92 -9.40 -2.75 0.90
C VAL A 92 -8.42 -2.90 -0.26
N TYR A 93 -7.79 -4.06 -0.35
CA TYR A 93 -6.68 -4.29 -1.28
C TYR A 93 -7.00 -5.36 -2.32
N GLY A 94 -7.21 -4.92 -3.56
CA GLY A 94 -7.53 -5.76 -4.72
C GLY A 94 -6.29 -6.32 -5.41
N ASN A 95 -6.27 -7.64 -5.64
CA ASN A 95 -5.24 -8.35 -6.39
C ASN A 95 -5.85 -9.43 -7.29
N LYS A 96 -5.06 -10.00 -8.20
CA LYS A 96 -5.53 -11.12 -9.04
C LYS A 96 -5.69 -12.40 -8.22
N ASN A 97 -4.68 -12.73 -7.44
CA ASN A 97 -4.61 -13.89 -6.57
C ASN A 97 -3.67 -13.61 -5.39
N HIS A 98 -3.59 -14.52 -4.44
CA HIS A 98 -2.82 -14.39 -3.23
C HIS A 98 -1.31 -14.18 -3.49
N ASN A 99 -0.76 -14.87 -4.49
CA ASN A 99 0.66 -14.77 -4.84
C ASN A 99 1.02 -13.44 -5.52
N SER A 100 0.03 -12.68 -5.99
CA SER A 100 0.24 -11.37 -6.60
C SER A 100 0.20 -10.19 -5.62
N ILE A 101 -0.01 -10.45 -4.32
CA ILE A 101 -0.07 -9.43 -3.27
C ILE A 101 1.33 -8.88 -3.03
N ILE A 102 1.51 -7.60 -3.33
CA ILE A 102 2.75 -6.88 -3.04
C ILE A 102 2.72 -6.40 -1.59
N PHE A 103 3.86 -6.44 -0.88
CA PHE A 103 4.01 -6.03 0.53
C PHE A 103 3.15 -6.83 1.52
N LYS A 104 2.84 -8.09 1.21
CA LYS A 104 2.03 -8.93 2.10
C LYS A 104 2.57 -8.95 3.53
N GLU A 105 3.86 -9.25 3.69
CA GLU A 105 4.50 -9.33 5.01
C GLU A 105 4.49 -7.98 5.75
N ALA A 106 4.73 -6.88 5.03
CA ALA A 106 4.70 -5.54 5.62
C ALA A 106 3.30 -5.14 6.08
N LEU A 107 2.26 -5.49 5.31
CA LEU A 107 0.86 -5.26 5.68
C LEU A 107 0.43 -6.10 6.87
N GLU A 108 0.84 -7.37 6.92
CA GLU A 108 0.58 -8.24 8.07
C GLU A 108 1.33 -7.76 9.33
N ALA A 109 2.56 -7.29 9.18
CA ALA A 109 3.31 -6.68 10.29
C ALA A 109 2.62 -5.42 10.84
N LEU A 110 2.10 -4.56 9.95
CA LEU A 110 1.31 -3.40 10.36
C LEU A 110 0.01 -3.82 11.07
N LYS A 111 -0.69 -4.83 10.55
CA LYS A 111 -1.89 -5.38 11.17
C LYS A 111 -1.59 -5.91 12.58
N ASN A 112 -0.52 -6.65 12.74
CA ASN A 112 -0.10 -7.16 14.06
C ASN A 112 0.28 -6.04 15.02
N LYS A 113 0.95 -4.99 14.53
CA LYS A 113 1.34 -3.84 15.34
C LYS A 113 0.17 -2.98 15.79
N PHE A 114 -0.87 -2.85 14.94
CA PHE A 114 -2.02 -1.96 15.15
C PHE A 114 -3.36 -2.71 15.14
N LEU A 115 -3.41 -3.89 15.75
CA LEU A 115 -4.52 -4.85 15.72
C LEU A 115 -5.92 -4.26 15.86
N GLN A 116 -6.10 -3.29 16.76
CA GLN A 116 -7.41 -2.67 17.03
C GLN A 116 -7.72 -1.48 16.11
N ARG A 117 -6.73 -0.98 15.39
CA ARG A 117 -6.83 0.26 14.61
C ARG A 117 -6.57 0.08 13.13
N PHE A 118 -6.08 -1.08 12.70
CA PHE A 118 -5.85 -1.38 11.30
C PHE A 118 -6.56 -2.65 10.85
N GLN A 119 -7.48 -2.47 9.91
CA GLN A 119 -8.19 -3.57 9.27
C GLN A 119 -7.72 -3.71 7.82
N LEU A 120 -7.37 -4.93 7.42
CA LEU A 120 -6.93 -5.29 6.07
C LEU A 120 -7.92 -6.27 5.46
N ILE A 121 -8.51 -5.88 4.34
CA ILE A 121 -9.46 -6.69 3.57
C ILE A 121 -8.84 -6.97 2.20
N HIS A 122 -8.57 -8.23 1.90
CA HIS A 122 -8.13 -8.65 0.57
C HIS A 122 -9.31 -8.98 -0.33
N VAL A 123 -9.30 -8.47 -1.56
CA VAL A 123 -10.26 -8.80 -2.62
C VAL A 123 -9.50 -9.45 -3.78
N LEU A 124 -9.83 -10.69 -4.11
CA LEU A 124 -9.13 -11.47 -5.14
C LEU A 124 -10.03 -11.66 -6.37
N SER A 125 -9.56 -11.22 -7.53
CA SER A 125 -10.38 -11.23 -8.76
C SER A 125 -10.32 -12.54 -9.55
N ARG A 126 -9.36 -13.40 -9.29
CA ARG A 126 -9.13 -14.66 -10.01
C ARG A 126 -8.96 -15.88 -9.10
N GLU A 127 -9.19 -15.72 -7.82
CA GLU A 127 -9.08 -16.78 -6.83
C GLU A 127 -10.32 -16.72 -5.94
N ARG A 128 -11.04 -17.83 -5.81
CA ARG A 128 -12.21 -17.90 -4.91
C ARG A 128 -11.75 -17.82 -3.46
N THR A 129 -12.52 -17.08 -2.69
CA THR A 129 -12.36 -16.87 -1.26
C THR A 129 -13.59 -17.40 -0.53
N ASP A 130 -13.47 -17.62 0.76
CA ASP A 130 -14.58 -18.16 1.59
C ASP A 130 -15.76 -17.18 1.71
N ALA A 131 -15.53 -15.89 1.43
CA ALA A 131 -16.57 -14.86 1.46
C ALA A 131 -16.68 -14.18 0.09
N ASP A 132 -17.89 -14.09 -0.45
CA ASP A 132 -18.16 -13.47 -1.76
C ASP A 132 -17.73 -12.01 -1.85
N ILE A 133 -17.75 -11.28 -0.73
CA ILE A 133 -17.26 -9.89 -0.67
C ILE A 133 -15.76 -9.79 -1.02
N ASN A 134 -15.01 -10.83 -0.74
CA ASN A 134 -13.56 -10.91 -0.99
C ASN A 134 -13.23 -11.40 -2.41
N PHE A 135 -14.23 -11.79 -3.21
CA PHE A 135 -14.04 -12.26 -4.59
C PHE A 135 -14.44 -11.21 -5.61
N GLY A 136 -13.69 -11.10 -6.70
CA GLY A 136 -13.97 -10.23 -7.84
C GLY A 136 -13.13 -8.95 -7.85
N ARG A 137 -13.66 -7.91 -8.49
CA ARG A 137 -13.03 -6.58 -8.52
C ARG A 137 -13.67 -5.68 -7.46
N ILE A 138 -12.92 -4.70 -7.00
CA ILE A 138 -13.45 -3.63 -6.16
C ILE A 138 -14.37 -2.77 -7.04
N ASP A 139 -15.65 -2.77 -6.74
CA ASP A 139 -16.70 -1.99 -7.38
C ASP A 139 -17.51 -1.19 -6.35
N ALA A 140 -18.47 -0.39 -6.80
CA ALA A 140 -19.28 0.46 -5.92
C ALA A 140 -20.03 -0.34 -4.85
N ASN A 141 -20.52 -1.54 -5.18
CA ASN A 141 -21.24 -2.38 -4.23
C ASN A 141 -20.31 -2.89 -3.13
N LYS A 142 -19.09 -3.34 -3.49
CA LYS A 142 -18.08 -3.76 -2.51
C LYS A 142 -17.60 -2.61 -1.63
N LEU A 143 -17.50 -1.40 -2.19
CA LEU A 143 -17.17 -0.21 -1.42
C LEU A 143 -18.17 0.03 -0.29
N GLN A 144 -19.46 -0.05 -0.57
CA GLN A 144 -20.51 0.12 0.42
C GLN A 144 -20.48 -0.98 1.49
N GLN A 145 -20.27 -2.23 1.11
CA GLN A 145 -20.24 -3.38 2.03
C GLN A 145 -18.98 -3.42 2.91
N SER A 146 -17.88 -2.78 2.49
CA SER A 146 -16.61 -2.80 3.25
C SER A 146 -16.53 -1.71 4.32
N VAL A 147 -17.43 -0.74 4.32
CA VAL A 147 -17.41 0.45 5.20
C VAL A 147 -18.53 0.43 6.25
N LEU A 148 -19.48 -0.49 6.11
CA LEU A 148 -20.54 -0.76 7.10
C LEU A 148 -20.07 -1.79 8.15
#